data_487923521aa690e35b53aae9fae5664c
#
_entry.id   487923521aa690e35b53aae9fae5664c
#
_cell.length_a   1.000
_cell.length_b   1.000
_cell.length_c   1.000
_cell.angle_alpha   90.00
_cell.angle_beta   90.00
_cell.angle_gamma   90.00
#
_symmetry.space_group_name_H-M   'P 1'
#
loop_
_entity.id
_entity.type
_entity.pdbx_description
1 polymer ?
#
loop_
_entity_poly.entity_id
_entity_poly.type
_entity_poly.pdbx_seq_one_letter_code
_entity_poly.pdbx_strand_id
1 'polypeptide(L)'
;ADTDGRPDTAPETPIHIDGVEHFNEVTAQYDVVLVDFYADWCGPCQQLEPIVEEVAATTDAAVAKVDIDRHQRLAQQHGVQGVPTMVVFSDGQPADRLVGVKSAAQLTGVIDAYQ
;
A
#
# COMPACT_ATOMS: atom_id res chain seq x y z
N ALA A 1 -13.59 19.90 7.30
CA ALA A 1 -12.79 19.16 8.26
C ALA A 1 -13.44 17.85 8.57
N ASP A 2 -12.64 16.95 8.84
CA ASP A 2 -13.06 15.62 9.14
C ASP A 2 -13.60 15.55 10.57
N THR A 3 -14.89 15.33 10.68
CA THR A 3 -15.55 15.37 11.98
C THR A 3 -15.34 14.10 12.81
N ASP A 4 -14.88 13.03 12.19
CA ASP A 4 -14.58 11.79 12.90
C ASP A 4 -13.09 11.63 13.20
N GLY A 5 -12.29 12.65 12.94
CA GLY A 5 -10.88 12.64 13.27
C GLY A 5 -9.98 12.04 12.22
N ARG A 6 -10.53 11.58 11.10
CA ARG A 6 -9.72 11.04 10.00
C ARG A 6 -9.35 12.16 9.03
N PRO A 7 -8.17 12.09 8.38
CA PRO A 7 -7.84 13.09 7.37
C PRO A 7 -8.78 12.96 6.18
N ASP A 8 -9.08 14.09 5.55
CA ASP A 8 -9.96 14.13 4.38
C ASP A 8 -9.30 13.49 3.17
N THR A 9 -7.96 13.58 3.09
CA THR A 9 -7.22 13.06 1.95
C THR A 9 -6.00 12.29 2.40
N ALA A 10 -5.64 11.28 1.63
CA ALA A 10 -4.41 10.53 1.85
C ALA A 10 -3.21 11.35 1.40
N PRO A 11 -2.01 11.05 1.93
CA PRO A 11 -0.78 11.70 1.46
C PRO A 11 -0.55 11.46 -0.03
N GLU A 12 0.03 12.45 -0.69
CA GLU A 12 0.35 12.34 -2.11
C GLU A 12 1.63 11.57 -2.38
N THR A 13 2.35 11.20 -1.33
CA THR A 13 3.56 10.38 -1.43
C THR A 13 3.38 9.12 -0.61
N PRO A 14 4.09 8.04 -0.97
CA PRO A 14 4.00 6.79 -0.20
C PRO A 14 4.47 6.96 1.24
N ILE A 15 3.82 6.23 2.14
CA ILE A 15 4.13 6.21 3.56
C ILE A 15 5.03 5.01 3.82
N HIS A 16 6.21 5.23 4.38
CA HIS A 16 7.11 4.13 4.75
C HIS A 16 6.72 3.60 6.12
N ILE A 17 6.39 2.32 6.18
CA ILE A 17 5.89 1.70 7.41
C ILE A 17 7.06 1.39 8.34
N ASP A 18 6.93 1.80 9.60
CA ASP A 18 7.97 1.64 10.62
C ASP A 18 7.85 0.35 11.42
N GLY A 19 6.70 -0.29 11.40
CA GLY A 19 6.46 -1.52 12.17
C GLY A 19 4.99 -1.86 12.19
N VAL A 20 4.64 -2.86 13.00
CA VAL A 20 3.27 -3.39 13.05
C VAL A 20 2.27 -2.35 13.52
N GLU A 21 2.60 -1.59 14.57
CA GLU A 21 1.67 -0.58 15.08
C GLU A 21 1.40 0.50 14.04
N HIS A 22 2.46 0.99 13.38
CA HIS A 22 2.34 1.98 12.32
C HIS A 22 1.51 1.45 11.16
N PHE A 23 1.73 0.19 10.78
CA PHE A 23 0.96 -0.47 9.74
C PHE A 23 -0.52 -0.48 10.08
N ASN A 24 -0.85 -0.88 11.32
CA ASN A 24 -2.24 -0.95 11.76
C ASN A 24 -2.89 0.43 11.79
N GLU A 25 -2.15 1.46 12.21
CA GLU A 25 -2.65 2.83 12.21
C GLU A 25 -2.97 3.30 10.80
N VAL A 26 -2.04 3.08 9.86
CA VAL A 26 -2.22 3.55 8.48
C VAL A 26 -3.38 2.85 7.80
N THR A 27 -3.47 1.52 7.93
CA THR A 27 -4.55 0.76 7.27
C THR A 27 -5.93 1.09 7.87
N ALA A 28 -5.98 1.51 9.12
CA ALA A 28 -7.23 1.90 9.76
C ALA A 28 -7.60 3.36 9.51
N GLN A 29 -6.62 4.21 9.23
CA GLN A 29 -6.81 5.66 9.13
C GLN A 29 -7.45 6.08 7.81
N TYR A 30 -7.12 5.39 6.72
CA TYR A 30 -7.60 5.74 5.38
C TYR A 30 -8.55 4.68 4.87
N ASP A 31 -9.55 5.10 4.10
CA ASP A 31 -10.58 4.18 3.61
C ASP A 31 -10.00 3.11 2.68
N VAL A 32 -9.07 3.50 1.81
CA VAL A 32 -8.39 2.57 0.91
C VAL A 32 -6.89 2.79 1.01
N VAL A 33 -6.17 1.70 1.25
CA VAL A 33 -4.70 1.72 1.33
C VAL A 33 -4.14 0.65 0.41
N LEU A 34 -3.25 1.06 -0.49
CA LEU A 34 -2.47 0.13 -1.30
C LEU A 34 -1.16 -0.12 -0.56
N VAL A 35 -0.95 -1.35 -0.09
CA VAL A 35 0.28 -1.72 0.62
C VAL A 35 1.21 -2.44 -0.35
N ASP A 36 2.41 -1.90 -0.53
CA ASP A 36 3.45 -2.44 -1.40
C ASP A 36 4.52 -3.11 -0.54
N PHE A 37 4.54 -4.44 -0.54
CA PHE A 37 5.59 -5.23 0.10
C PHE A 37 6.74 -5.39 -0.89
N TYR A 38 7.91 -4.88 -0.55
CA TYR A 38 9.04 -4.80 -1.45
C TYR A 38 10.34 -5.18 -0.74
N ALA A 39 11.42 -5.29 -1.53
CA ALA A 39 12.77 -5.45 -1.00
C ALA A 39 13.73 -4.60 -1.83
N ASP A 40 14.80 -4.12 -1.21
CA ASP A 40 15.78 -3.27 -1.87
C ASP A 40 16.52 -3.98 -3.01
N TRP A 41 16.71 -5.30 -2.87
CA TRP A 41 17.42 -6.12 -3.87
C TRP A 41 16.55 -6.53 -5.05
N CYS A 42 15.29 -6.16 -5.05
CA CYS A 42 14.30 -6.65 -6.01
C CYS A 42 14.19 -5.70 -7.19
N GLY A 43 14.63 -6.14 -8.38
CA GLY A 43 14.54 -5.32 -9.59
C GLY A 43 13.13 -4.92 -9.98
N PRO A 44 12.17 -5.88 -10.04
CA PRO A 44 10.77 -5.51 -10.32
C PRO A 44 10.19 -4.53 -9.31
N CYS A 45 10.61 -4.60 -8.04
CA CYS A 45 10.17 -3.63 -7.03
C CYS A 45 10.63 -2.22 -7.38
N GLN A 46 11.84 -2.09 -7.92
CA GLN A 46 12.38 -0.80 -8.34
C GLN A 46 11.59 -0.25 -9.53
N GLN A 47 11.16 -1.11 -10.44
CA GLN A 47 10.31 -0.70 -11.56
C GLN A 47 8.95 -0.21 -11.07
N LEU A 48 8.43 -0.80 -10.01
CA LEU A 48 7.14 -0.43 -9.45
C LEU A 48 7.19 0.89 -8.68
N GLU A 49 8.36 1.31 -8.22
CA GLU A 49 8.49 2.48 -7.36
C GLU A 49 7.88 3.75 -7.96
N PRO A 50 8.24 4.18 -9.18
CA PRO A 50 7.60 5.37 -9.76
C PRO A 50 6.10 5.18 -10.01
N ILE A 51 5.67 3.94 -10.21
CA ILE A 51 4.25 3.64 -10.44
C ILE A 51 3.44 3.87 -9.17
N VAL A 52 3.91 3.37 -8.03
CA VAL A 52 3.17 3.58 -6.77
C VAL A 52 3.25 5.03 -6.31
N GLU A 53 4.33 5.74 -6.65
CA GLU A 53 4.41 7.18 -6.41
C GLU A 53 3.35 7.93 -7.19
N GLU A 54 3.16 7.56 -8.46
CA GLU A 54 2.11 8.15 -9.29
C GLU A 54 0.72 7.85 -8.72
N VAL A 55 0.48 6.61 -8.29
CA VAL A 55 -0.80 6.21 -7.71
C VAL A 55 -1.08 7.04 -6.44
N ALA A 56 -0.07 7.24 -5.60
CA ALA A 56 -0.22 8.07 -4.40
C ALA A 56 -0.60 9.51 -4.77
N ALA A 57 0.01 10.04 -5.83
CA ALA A 57 -0.21 11.43 -6.23
C ALA A 57 -1.54 11.65 -6.95
N THR A 58 -2.09 10.63 -7.59
CA THR A 58 -3.24 10.80 -8.49
C THR A 58 -4.53 10.13 -8.01
N THR A 59 -4.49 9.38 -6.91
CA THR A 59 -5.70 8.74 -6.36
C THR A 59 -5.95 9.23 -4.95
N ASP A 60 -7.13 8.91 -4.42
CA ASP A 60 -7.48 9.22 -3.03
C ASP A 60 -7.03 8.14 -2.05
N ALA A 61 -6.44 7.06 -2.55
CA ALA A 61 -5.92 6.00 -1.68
C ALA A 61 -4.58 6.41 -1.09
N ALA A 62 -4.31 5.96 0.12
CA ALA A 62 -2.98 6.04 0.69
C ALA A 62 -2.14 4.89 0.11
N VAL A 63 -0.87 5.14 -0.13
CA VAL A 63 0.09 4.10 -0.52
C VAL A 63 1.06 3.89 0.63
N ALA A 64 1.17 2.66 1.11
CA ALA A 64 2.08 2.30 2.19
C ALA A 64 3.12 1.34 1.64
N LYS A 65 4.37 1.50 2.07
CA LYS A 65 5.48 0.65 1.63
C LYS A 65 6.05 -0.11 2.81
N VAL A 66 6.17 -1.42 2.67
CA VAL A 66 6.72 -2.32 3.70
C VAL A 66 7.94 -3.03 3.13
N ASP A 67 9.11 -2.77 3.73
CA ASP A 67 10.34 -3.48 3.42
C ASP A 67 10.30 -4.84 4.10
N ILE A 68 10.25 -5.93 3.32
CA ILE A 68 10.08 -7.26 3.89
C ILE A 68 11.30 -7.75 4.66
N ASP A 69 12.48 -7.20 4.38
CA ASP A 69 13.69 -7.60 5.11
C ASP A 69 13.72 -6.97 6.50
N ARG A 70 13.20 -5.76 6.63
CA ARG A 70 13.12 -5.06 7.91
C ARG A 70 11.90 -5.49 8.73
N HIS A 71 10.84 -5.93 8.07
CA HIS A 71 9.56 -6.26 8.70
C HIS A 71 9.09 -7.64 8.29
N GLN A 72 9.93 -8.64 8.58
CA GLN A 72 9.71 -10.03 8.15
C GLN A 72 8.41 -10.61 8.72
N ARG A 73 8.13 -10.33 10.00
CA ARG A 73 6.92 -10.84 10.63
C ARG A 73 5.67 -10.28 9.97
N LEU A 74 5.69 -9.00 9.66
CA LEU A 74 4.56 -8.35 9.00
C LEU A 74 4.30 -8.97 7.63
N ALA A 75 5.36 -9.21 6.86
CA ALA A 75 5.24 -9.87 5.57
C ALA A 75 4.67 -11.27 5.71
N GLN A 76 5.13 -12.03 6.72
CA GLN A 76 4.63 -13.39 6.97
C GLN A 76 3.15 -13.37 7.36
N GLN A 77 2.73 -12.42 8.18
CA GLN A 77 1.34 -12.29 8.60
C GLN A 77 0.40 -12.08 7.41
N HIS A 78 0.89 -11.48 6.36
CA HIS A 78 0.09 -11.21 5.16
C HIS A 78 0.37 -12.18 4.03
N GLY A 79 1.10 -13.25 4.31
CA GLY A 79 1.32 -14.32 3.35
C GLY A 79 2.16 -13.93 2.15
N VAL A 80 3.07 -12.97 2.32
CA VAL A 80 3.92 -12.50 1.22
C VAL A 80 5.03 -13.52 1.00
N GLN A 81 5.03 -14.15 -0.18
CA GLN A 81 6.01 -15.17 -0.55
C GLN A 81 6.98 -14.67 -1.59
N GLY A 82 6.62 -13.65 -2.34
CA GLY A 82 7.48 -13.05 -3.35
C GLY A 82 7.24 -11.56 -3.41
N VAL A 83 8.16 -10.83 -4.04
CA VAL A 83 8.04 -9.39 -4.16
C VAL A 83 8.16 -8.95 -5.62
N PRO A 84 7.49 -7.87 -6.00
CA PRO A 84 6.57 -7.11 -5.17
C PRO A 84 5.22 -7.83 -5.01
N THR A 85 4.63 -7.70 -3.85
CA THR A 85 3.25 -8.10 -3.60
C THR A 85 2.52 -6.87 -3.08
N MET A 86 1.37 -6.58 -3.68
CA MET A 86 0.55 -5.46 -3.23
C MET A 86 -0.76 -5.99 -2.67
N VAL A 87 -1.19 -5.42 -1.55
CA VAL A 87 -2.46 -5.77 -0.93
C VAL A 87 -3.27 -4.49 -0.79
N VAL A 88 -4.51 -4.52 -1.29
CA VAL A 88 -5.44 -3.41 -1.12
C VAL A 88 -6.22 -3.63 0.15
N PHE A 89 -6.17 -2.66 1.06
CA PHE A 89 -6.97 -2.66 2.27
C PHE A 89 -8.14 -1.70 2.08
N SER A 90 -9.32 -2.17 2.43
CA SER A 90 -10.53 -1.37 2.40
C SER A 90 -11.16 -1.42 3.79
N ASP A 91 -11.34 -0.26 4.40
CA ASP A 91 -11.87 -0.13 5.77
C ASP A 91 -11.10 -0.99 6.78
N GLY A 92 -9.78 -1.03 6.62
CA GLY A 92 -8.89 -1.74 7.53
C GLY A 92 -8.75 -3.23 7.27
N GLN A 93 -9.43 -3.76 6.26
CA GLN A 93 -9.41 -5.19 5.95
C GLN A 93 -8.79 -5.45 4.58
N PRO A 94 -7.99 -6.53 4.45
CA PRO A 94 -7.47 -6.89 3.13
C PRO A 94 -8.61 -7.27 2.20
N ALA A 95 -8.64 -6.65 1.03
CA ALA A 95 -9.73 -6.79 0.07
C ALA A 95 -9.27 -7.37 -1.25
N ASP A 96 -8.01 -7.15 -1.65
CA ASP A 96 -7.49 -7.64 -2.92
C ASP A 96 -5.97 -7.79 -2.84
N ARG A 97 -5.41 -8.62 -3.71
CA ARG A 97 -3.98 -8.93 -3.73
C ARG A 97 -3.49 -8.98 -5.17
N LEU A 98 -2.36 -8.32 -5.43
CA LEU A 98 -1.74 -8.33 -6.76
C LEU A 98 -0.27 -8.69 -6.59
N VAL A 99 0.24 -9.55 -7.44
CA VAL A 99 1.64 -9.98 -7.40
C VAL A 99 2.32 -9.53 -8.69
N GLY A 100 3.51 -8.96 -8.54
CA GLY A 100 4.31 -8.50 -9.66
C GLY A 100 4.03 -7.05 -10.03
N VAL A 101 4.74 -6.56 -11.03
CA VAL A 101 4.59 -5.16 -11.48
C VAL A 101 3.27 -4.99 -12.22
N LYS A 102 2.53 -3.96 -11.84
CA LYS A 102 1.28 -3.58 -12.50
C LYS A 102 1.40 -2.13 -12.95
N SER A 103 0.67 -1.76 -13.99
CA SER A 103 0.66 -0.37 -14.44
C SER A 103 -0.10 0.51 -13.46
N ALA A 104 0.13 1.82 -13.52
CA ALA A 104 -0.62 2.77 -12.72
C ALA A 104 -2.12 2.68 -13.03
N ALA A 105 -2.48 2.47 -14.30
CA ALA A 105 -3.88 2.35 -14.70
C ALA A 105 -4.53 1.11 -14.07
N GLN A 106 -3.82 -0.02 -14.04
CA GLN A 106 -4.33 -1.23 -13.41
C GLN A 106 -4.55 -1.03 -11.91
N LEU A 107 -3.58 -0.42 -11.24
CA LEU A 107 -3.69 -0.17 -9.80
C LEU A 107 -4.82 0.80 -9.49
N THR A 108 -4.94 1.88 -10.28
CA THR A 108 -6.02 2.84 -10.12
C THR A 108 -7.39 2.17 -10.29
N GLY A 109 -7.51 1.29 -11.30
CA GLY A 109 -8.75 0.56 -11.53
C GLY A 109 -9.15 -0.32 -10.35
N VAL A 110 -8.18 -1.02 -9.75
CA VAL A 110 -8.45 -1.85 -8.56
C VAL A 110 -8.85 -0.97 -7.39
N ILE A 111 -8.13 0.14 -7.16
CA ILE A 111 -8.43 1.06 -6.07
C ILE A 111 -9.84 1.63 -6.23
N ASP A 112 -10.20 2.04 -7.44
CA ASP A 112 -11.52 2.63 -7.72
C ASP A 112 -12.67 1.68 -7.38
N ALA A 113 -12.44 0.37 -7.47
CA ALA A 113 -13.45 -0.62 -7.13
C ALA A 113 -13.83 -0.60 -5.65
N TYR A 114 -12.99 -0.01 -4.80
CA TYR A 114 -13.20 0.03 -3.34
C TYR A 114 -13.49 1.45 -2.83
N GLN A 115 -13.59 2.42 -3.72
CA GLN A 115 -13.88 3.81 -3.33
C GLN A 115 -15.32 4.22 -3.57
#